data_ac503351a40636708ff52aad265c879d
#
_entry.id   ac503351a40636708ff52aad265c879d
#
_cell.length_a   1.000
_cell.length_b   1.000
_cell.length_c   1.000
_cell.angle_alpha   90.00
_cell.angle_beta   90.00
_cell.angle_gamma   90.00
#
_symmetry.space_group_name_H-M   'P 1'
#
loop_
_entity.id
_entity.type
_entity.pdbx_description
1 polymer ?
#
loop_
_entity_poly.entity_id
_entity_poly.type
_entity_poly.pdbx_seq_one_letter_code
_entity_poly.pdbx_strand_id
1 'polypeptide(L)'
;MTLKELKIGQSALIKAVGGTGALRQHFLDMGVIPGAEVTVVKFAPMGDPVELQIHGYELSLRLDEAEKILVELIDERTRKHESAENINNTVHPGLGEDGKYHVKADAHPLPEGTCLTYALVGNQNCGKTTLFNQLTGSNQHVGNFPGVTVDRKDGPIKGYPNTMVTDLPGIYSMSPYTSEEIVSRNFVLNDKPKAIINIVDATNIERNLYLTMQLLEMNIPMVVALNMMDEVANNQGSIDINGMEAMLGVP
;
A
#
# COMPACT_ATOMS: atom_id res chain seq x y z
N MET A 1 26.39 13.56 0.10
CA MET A 1 26.52 13.47 -1.35
C MET A 1 25.13 13.44 -1.98
N THR A 2 25.03 13.61 -3.28
CA THR A 2 23.75 13.46 -3.98
C THR A 2 23.56 12.04 -4.50
N LEU A 3 22.32 11.64 -4.74
CA LEU A 3 21.99 10.32 -5.29
C LEU A 3 22.65 10.09 -6.66
N LYS A 4 22.80 11.14 -7.46
CA LYS A 4 23.51 11.13 -8.76
C LYS A 4 24.96 10.67 -8.68
N GLU A 5 25.62 10.89 -7.55
CA GLU A 5 27.05 10.57 -7.34
C GLU A 5 27.28 9.11 -6.94
N LEU A 6 26.22 8.34 -6.68
CA LEU A 6 26.31 6.92 -6.38
C LEU A 6 26.72 6.10 -7.61
N LYS A 7 27.49 5.06 -7.37
CA LYS A 7 27.90 4.09 -8.40
C LYS A 7 26.96 2.89 -8.41
N ILE A 8 26.94 2.16 -9.52
CA ILE A 8 26.19 0.91 -9.64
C ILE A 8 26.57 -0.05 -8.50
N GLY A 9 25.55 -0.61 -7.84
CA GLY A 9 25.69 -1.52 -6.71
C GLY A 9 25.95 -0.84 -5.36
N GLN A 10 26.07 0.48 -5.30
CA GLN A 10 26.18 1.18 -4.02
C GLN A 10 24.80 1.43 -3.40
N SER A 11 24.73 1.21 -2.09
CA SER A 11 23.55 1.52 -1.27
C SER A 11 23.82 2.74 -0.39
N ALA A 12 22.79 3.54 -0.19
CA ALA A 12 22.85 4.73 0.63
C ALA A 12 21.50 5.00 1.31
N LEU A 13 21.52 5.70 2.46
CA LEU A 13 20.33 6.22 3.11
C LEU A 13 20.00 7.61 2.59
N ILE A 14 18.72 7.82 2.24
CA ILE A 14 18.23 9.14 1.88
C ILE A 14 18.19 10.02 3.13
N LYS A 15 18.90 11.14 3.09
CA LYS A 15 18.93 12.11 4.20
C LYS A 15 17.95 13.25 4.02
N ALA A 16 17.81 13.73 2.80
CA ALA A 16 16.88 14.79 2.49
C ALA A 16 16.44 14.73 1.03
N VAL A 17 15.18 15.07 0.81
CA VAL A 17 14.57 15.17 -0.51
C VAL A 17 14.37 16.65 -0.83
N GLY A 18 15.08 17.13 -1.82
CA GLY A 18 14.98 18.49 -2.33
C GLY A 18 13.80 18.68 -3.28
N GLY A 19 13.78 19.82 -3.95
CA GLY A 19 12.67 20.23 -4.80
C GLY A 19 11.58 20.97 -4.04
N THR A 20 10.64 21.57 -4.76
CA THR A 20 9.51 22.33 -4.21
C THR A 20 8.23 21.94 -4.92
N GLY A 21 7.08 22.08 -4.23
CA GLY A 21 5.77 21.82 -4.83
C GLY A 21 5.60 20.40 -5.35
N ALA A 22 5.08 20.29 -6.57
CA ALA A 22 4.71 19.03 -7.21
C ALA A 22 5.87 18.02 -7.36
N LEU A 23 7.08 18.51 -7.61
CA LEU A 23 8.25 17.63 -7.79
C LEU A 23 8.62 16.92 -6.47
N ARG A 24 8.64 17.65 -5.37
CA ARG A 24 8.91 17.05 -4.06
C ARG A 24 7.82 16.06 -3.67
N GLN A 25 6.56 16.41 -3.91
CA GLN A 25 5.44 15.50 -3.66
C GLN A 25 5.57 14.23 -4.49
N HIS A 26 5.93 14.34 -5.75
CA HIS A 26 6.18 13.21 -6.63
C HIS A 26 7.25 12.25 -6.10
N PHE A 27 8.35 12.76 -5.56
CA PHE A 27 9.36 11.93 -4.91
C PHE A 27 8.82 11.18 -3.70
N LEU A 28 8.06 11.87 -2.84
CA LEU A 28 7.45 11.27 -1.66
C LEU A 28 6.42 10.19 -2.05
N ASP A 29 5.62 10.45 -3.07
CA ASP A 29 4.63 9.50 -3.60
C ASP A 29 5.27 8.24 -4.19
N MET A 30 6.51 8.37 -4.70
CA MET A 30 7.32 7.23 -5.14
C MET A 30 8.11 6.56 -4.01
N GLY A 31 7.87 6.91 -2.75
CA GLY A 31 8.58 6.34 -1.60
C GLY A 31 10.03 6.81 -1.44
N VAL A 32 10.43 7.87 -2.15
CA VAL A 32 11.73 8.52 -1.94
C VAL A 32 11.63 9.43 -0.72
N ILE A 33 11.80 8.85 0.47
CA ILE A 33 11.63 9.52 1.75
C ILE A 33 12.93 9.53 2.56
N PRO A 34 13.16 10.52 3.42
CA PRO A 34 14.29 10.50 4.34
C PRO A 34 14.29 9.25 5.21
N GLY A 35 15.44 8.58 5.32
CA GLY A 35 15.60 7.32 6.05
C GLY A 35 15.45 6.06 5.17
N ALA A 36 14.90 6.16 3.95
CA ALA A 36 14.82 5.03 3.04
C ALA A 36 16.21 4.63 2.50
N GLU A 37 16.44 3.32 2.40
CA GLU A 37 17.62 2.77 1.72
C GLU A 37 17.37 2.74 0.21
N VAL A 38 18.35 3.21 -0.55
CA VAL A 38 18.34 3.20 -2.02
C VAL A 38 19.61 2.57 -2.55
N THR A 39 19.49 1.70 -3.56
CA THR A 39 20.61 1.07 -4.24
C THR A 39 20.56 1.39 -5.73
N VAL A 40 21.68 1.81 -6.31
CA VAL A 40 21.78 2.02 -7.76
C VAL A 40 21.92 0.68 -8.47
N VAL A 41 20.94 0.33 -9.31
CA VAL A 41 20.92 -0.93 -10.06
C VAL A 41 21.69 -0.77 -11.36
N LYS A 42 21.35 0.22 -12.17
CA LYS A 42 22.01 0.51 -13.44
C LYS A 42 21.70 1.92 -13.95
N PHE A 43 22.44 2.36 -14.95
CA PHE A 43 22.10 3.53 -15.75
C PHE A 43 21.59 3.10 -17.12
N ALA A 44 20.69 3.87 -17.69
CA ALA A 44 20.28 3.67 -19.08
C ALA A 44 21.49 3.75 -20.03
N PRO A 45 21.43 3.17 -21.24
CA PRO A 45 22.58 3.12 -22.16
C PRO A 45 23.21 4.47 -22.49
N MET A 46 22.45 5.57 -22.40
CA MET A 46 22.94 6.94 -22.58
C MET A 46 23.27 7.66 -21.26
N GLY A 47 23.24 6.93 -20.14
CA GLY A 47 23.55 7.46 -18.81
C GLY A 47 22.37 8.07 -18.06
N ASP A 48 21.24 8.33 -18.70
CA ASP A 48 20.01 8.90 -18.12
C ASP A 48 18.78 8.17 -18.70
N PRO A 49 17.84 7.70 -17.87
CA PRO A 49 17.73 7.79 -16.41
C PRO A 49 18.61 6.80 -15.62
N VAL A 50 18.72 7.00 -14.32
CA VAL A 50 19.26 6.03 -13.37
C VAL A 50 18.14 5.13 -12.86
N GLU A 51 18.37 3.83 -12.83
CA GLU A 51 17.49 2.86 -12.19
C GLU A 51 17.98 2.54 -10.78
N LEU A 52 17.07 2.62 -9.84
CA LEU A 52 17.29 2.48 -8.41
C LEU A 52 16.41 1.38 -7.88
N GLN A 53 16.90 0.65 -6.90
CA GLN A 53 16.08 -0.20 -6.05
C GLN A 53 15.80 0.53 -4.73
N ILE A 54 14.54 0.67 -4.38
CA ILE A 54 14.07 1.29 -3.15
C ILE A 54 12.86 0.50 -2.65
N HIS A 55 12.81 0.18 -1.35
CA HIS A 55 11.71 -0.62 -0.74
C HIS A 55 11.37 -1.92 -1.51
N GLY A 56 12.35 -2.55 -2.17
CA GLY A 56 12.14 -3.79 -2.91
C GLY A 56 11.61 -3.65 -4.34
N TYR A 57 11.34 -2.45 -4.83
CA TYR A 57 10.94 -2.20 -6.23
C TYR A 57 11.96 -1.35 -7.00
N GLU A 58 11.90 -1.43 -8.32
CA GLU A 58 12.76 -0.63 -9.20
C GLU A 58 12.09 0.70 -9.54
N LEU A 59 12.84 1.78 -9.39
CA LEU A 59 12.43 3.14 -9.67
C LEU A 59 13.41 3.78 -10.64
N SER A 60 12.92 4.43 -11.71
CA SER A 60 13.74 5.19 -12.63
C SER A 60 13.61 6.69 -12.36
N LEU A 61 14.73 7.35 -12.13
CA LEU A 61 14.80 8.80 -11.96
C LEU A 61 15.71 9.45 -13.00
N ARG A 62 15.37 10.66 -13.43
CA ARG A 62 16.26 11.49 -14.22
C ARG A 62 17.46 11.95 -13.39
N LEU A 63 18.62 12.12 -14.00
CA LEU A 63 19.83 12.55 -13.28
C LEU A 63 19.69 13.94 -12.64
N ASP A 64 18.92 14.83 -13.23
CA ASP A 64 18.59 16.15 -12.67
C ASP A 64 17.65 16.08 -11.47
N GLU A 65 16.85 15.02 -11.37
CA GLU A 65 16.02 14.70 -10.22
C GLU A 65 16.86 14.05 -9.12
N ALA A 66 17.70 13.08 -9.47
CA ALA A 66 18.63 12.41 -8.55
C ALA A 66 19.62 13.39 -7.88
N GLU A 67 19.97 14.48 -8.54
CA GLU A 67 20.83 15.54 -7.98
C GLU A 67 20.19 16.29 -6.82
N LYS A 68 18.86 16.28 -6.72
CA LYS A 68 18.10 16.95 -5.65
C LYS A 68 17.92 16.09 -4.41
N ILE A 69 18.33 14.83 -4.44
CA ILE A 69 18.21 13.88 -3.34
C ILE A 69 19.54 13.73 -2.66
N LEU A 70 19.62 14.11 -1.39
CA LEU A 70 20.84 13.96 -0.57
C LEU A 70 20.85 12.60 0.10
N VAL A 71 21.98 11.91 -0.02
CA VAL A 71 22.17 10.56 0.49
C VAL A 71 23.46 10.42 1.29
N GLU A 72 23.51 9.42 2.18
CA GLU A 72 24.68 9.02 2.95
C GLU A 72 24.96 7.54 2.68
N LEU A 73 26.21 7.21 2.28
CA LEU A 73 26.62 5.84 1.99
C LEU A 73 26.45 4.94 3.21
N ILE A 74 25.92 3.74 2.98
CA ILE A 74 25.87 2.68 3.99
C ILE A 74 27.16 1.89 3.90
N ASP A 75 27.93 1.85 4.99
CA ASP A 75 29.13 1.01 5.09
C ASP A 75 28.69 -0.46 5.29
N GLU A 76 29.19 -1.38 4.46
CA GLU A 76 28.83 -2.82 4.53
C GLU A 76 29.10 -3.47 5.89
N ARG A 77 29.87 -2.81 6.75
CA ARG A 77 30.15 -3.26 8.11
C ARG A 77 28.96 -3.09 9.06
N THR A 78 28.05 -2.18 8.77
CA THR A 78 26.85 -1.92 9.60
C THR A 78 25.74 -2.93 9.32
N ARG A 79 25.68 -3.53 8.13
CA ARG A 79 24.70 -4.56 7.75
C ARG A 79 24.77 -5.85 8.57
N LYS A 80 25.92 -6.18 9.17
CA LYS A 80 26.11 -7.43 9.88
C LYS A 80 25.63 -7.44 11.33
N HIS A 81 25.29 -6.29 11.91
CA HIS A 81 24.90 -6.21 13.33
C HIS A 81 23.39 -6.11 13.59
N GLU A 82 22.58 -5.74 12.59
CA GLU A 82 21.12 -5.63 12.78
C GLU A 82 20.33 -6.85 12.32
N SER A 83 20.96 -7.79 11.60
CA SER A 83 20.26 -8.96 11.04
C SER A 83 20.18 -10.17 11.99
N ALA A 84 20.69 -10.09 13.22
CA ALA A 84 20.84 -11.27 14.09
C ALA A 84 19.92 -11.29 15.33
N GLU A 85 19.17 -10.25 15.62
CA GLU A 85 18.31 -10.21 16.81
C GLU A 85 16.89 -9.77 16.42
N ASN A 86 16.02 -10.70 16.24
CA ASN A 86 14.57 -10.73 16.38
C ASN A 86 13.83 -11.46 15.25
N ILE A 87 14.18 -12.74 15.06
CA ILE A 87 13.20 -13.69 14.54
C ILE A 87 12.40 -14.18 15.75
N ASN A 88 11.58 -13.33 16.32
CA ASN A 88 10.50 -13.77 17.15
C ASN A 88 9.40 -14.25 16.22
N ASN A 89 9.16 -15.58 16.22
CA ASN A 89 7.95 -16.18 15.68
C ASN A 89 6.75 -15.57 16.42
N THR A 90 6.29 -14.41 15.93
CA THR A 90 5.04 -13.82 16.41
C THR A 90 3.92 -14.67 15.85
N VAL A 91 3.38 -15.54 16.68
CA VAL A 91 2.19 -16.33 16.34
C VAL A 91 1.07 -15.33 16.12
N HIS A 92 0.46 -15.35 14.92
CA HIS A 92 -0.71 -14.51 14.60
C HIS A 92 -1.79 -14.76 15.67
N PRO A 93 -2.37 -13.73 16.31
CA PRO A 93 -3.28 -13.87 17.44
C PRO A 93 -4.63 -14.50 17.09
N GLY A 94 -4.81 -15.01 15.88
CA GLY A 94 -6.06 -15.56 15.38
C GLY A 94 -6.88 -14.54 14.59
N LEU A 95 -7.94 -15.00 13.96
CA LEU A 95 -8.84 -14.19 13.12
C LEU A 95 -9.79 -13.34 13.98
N GLY A 96 -9.30 -12.42 14.77
CA GLY A 96 -10.01 -11.25 15.29
C GLY A 96 -11.38 -11.38 15.95
N GLU A 97 -12.01 -12.55 15.98
CA GLU A 97 -13.36 -12.71 16.56
C GLU A 97 -13.39 -12.51 18.09
N ASP A 98 -12.25 -12.70 18.75
CA ASP A 98 -12.06 -12.40 20.17
C ASP A 98 -10.93 -11.37 20.38
N GLY A 99 -10.58 -10.62 19.33
CA GLY A 99 -9.50 -9.63 19.35
C GLY A 99 -9.84 -8.38 20.14
N LYS A 100 -8.80 -7.65 20.54
CA LYS A 100 -8.84 -6.40 21.31
C LYS A 100 -9.78 -5.34 20.71
N TYR A 101 -10.05 -5.40 19.41
CA TYR A 101 -10.87 -4.43 18.68
C TYR A 101 -12.31 -4.90 18.43
N HIS A 102 -12.67 -6.11 18.88
CA HIS A 102 -14.02 -6.65 18.70
C HIS A 102 -14.63 -7.06 20.04
N VAL A 103 -15.19 -6.07 20.75
CA VAL A 103 -15.93 -6.33 21.99
C VAL A 103 -17.36 -6.62 21.61
N LYS A 104 -17.78 -7.89 21.69
CA LYS A 104 -19.17 -8.33 21.36
C LYS A 104 -20.25 -7.54 22.12
N ALA A 105 -19.93 -7.02 23.30
CA ALA A 105 -20.87 -6.21 24.10
C ALA A 105 -21.16 -4.85 23.47
N ASP A 106 -20.25 -4.31 22.67
CA ASP A 106 -20.40 -3.02 22.00
C ASP A 106 -20.81 -3.19 20.52
N ALA A 107 -21.05 -4.42 20.09
CA ALA A 107 -21.47 -4.68 18.73
C ALA A 107 -22.89 -4.17 18.49
N HIS A 108 -23.07 -3.33 17.49
CA HIS A 108 -24.35 -2.90 16.97
C HIS A 108 -24.62 -3.63 15.64
N PRO A 109 -25.12 -4.87 15.68
CA PRO A 109 -25.35 -5.64 14.46
C PRO A 109 -26.35 -4.92 13.58
N LEU A 110 -26.07 -4.89 12.28
CA LEU A 110 -26.99 -4.35 11.29
C LEU A 110 -28.25 -5.26 11.23
N PRO A 111 -29.41 -4.70 10.88
CA PRO A 111 -30.64 -5.47 10.73
C PRO A 111 -30.44 -6.66 9.79
N GLU A 112 -31.07 -7.80 10.13
CA GLU A 112 -31.04 -8.99 9.26
C GLU A 112 -31.53 -8.65 7.86
N GLY A 113 -30.83 -9.16 6.84
CA GLY A 113 -31.15 -8.87 5.43
C GLY A 113 -30.52 -7.59 4.87
N THR A 114 -29.78 -6.81 5.68
CA THR A 114 -29.03 -5.66 5.17
C THR A 114 -27.98 -6.14 4.17
N CYS A 115 -27.98 -5.57 2.96
CA CYS A 115 -26.91 -5.81 2.00
C CYS A 115 -25.64 -5.07 2.46
N LEU A 116 -24.55 -5.81 2.68
CA LEU A 116 -23.27 -5.27 3.08
C LEU A 116 -22.47 -4.95 1.82
N THR A 117 -22.06 -3.68 1.68
CA THR A 117 -21.26 -3.20 0.55
C THR A 117 -19.84 -2.96 1.00
N TYR A 118 -18.89 -3.59 0.32
CA TYR A 118 -17.45 -3.47 0.57
C TYR A 118 -16.76 -2.82 -0.62
N ALA A 119 -15.80 -1.95 -0.35
CA ALA A 119 -14.90 -1.42 -1.35
C ALA A 119 -13.50 -2.01 -1.16
N LEU A 120 -12.90 -2.55 -2.22
CA LEU A 120 -11.47 -2.89 -2.23
C LEU A 120 -10.70 -1.64 -2.61
N VAL A 121 -9.90 -1.14 -1.68
CA VAL A 121 -9.09 0.07 -1.85
C VAL A 121 -7.62 -0.27 -1.63
N GLY A 122 -6.73 0.35 -2.37
CA GLY A 122 -5.29 0.16 -2.23
C GLY A 122 -4.53 0.68 -3.44
N ASN A 123 -3.21 0.66 -3.34
CA ASN A 123 -2.32 1.14 -4.39
C ASN A 123 -2.46 0.31 -5.68
N GLN A 124 -1.91 0.81 -6.77
CA GLN A 124 -1.79 0.02 -7.99
C GLN A 124 -0.90 -1.21 -7.72
N ASN A 125 -1.26 -2.34 -8.33
CA ASN A 125 -0.55 -3.63 -8.24
C ASN A 125 -0.45 -4.26 -6.84
N CYS A 126 -1.15 -3.76 -5.82
CA CYS A 126 -1.17 -4.37 -4.48
C CYS A 126 -2.00 -5.67 -4.39
N GLY A 127 -2.62 -6.11 -5.49
CA GLY A 127 -3.36 -7.38 -5.54
C GLY A 127 -4.88 -7.28 -5.37
N LYS A 128 -5.50 -6.08 -5.48
CA LYS A 128 -6.95 -5.87 -5.35
C LYS A 128 -7.77 -6.81 -6.23
N THR A 129 -7.53 -6.78 -7.53
CA THR A 129 -8.27 -7.60 -8.50
C THR A 129 -8.07 -9.10 -8.26
N THR A 130 -6.91 -9.52 -7.78
CA THR A 130 -6.65 -10.92 -7.40
C THR A 130 -7.54 -11.32 -6.24
N LEU A 131 -7.57 -10.52 -5.18
CA LEU A 131 -8.45 -10.77 -4.03
C LEU A 131 -9.93 -10.71 -4.42
N PHE A 132 -10.33 -9.73 -5.24
CA PHE A 132 -11.68 -9.64 -5.78
C PHE A 132 -12.12 -10.92 -6.49
N ASN A 133 -11.27 -11.44 -7.37
CA ASN A 133 -11.55 -12.67 -8.11
C ASN A 133 -11.67 -13.91 -7.18
N GLN A 134 -10.87 -13.95 -6.11
CA GLN A 134 -10.96 -15.04 -5.12
C GLN A 134 -12.24 -14.95 -4.29
N LEU A 135 -12.64 -13.76 -3.88
CA LEU A 135 -13.84 -13.53 -3.09
C LEU A 135 -15.12 -13.79 -3.88
N THR A 136 -15.20 -13.32 -5.13
CA THR A 136 -16.43 -13.37 -5.94
C THR A 136 -16.50 -14.62 -6.85
N GLY A 137 -15.36 -15.15 -7.26
CA GLY A 137 -15.29 -16.24 -8.23
C GLY A 137 -15.78 -15.81 -9.62
N SER A 138 -16.68 -16.62 -10.22
CA SER A 138 -17.24 -16.33 -11.55
C SER A 138 -18.46 -15.38 -11.54
N ASN A 139 -18.97 -15.02 -10.36
CA ASN A 139 -20.18 -14.21 -10.22
C ASN A 139 -19.83 -12.71 -10.16
N GLN A 140 -19.23 -12.22 -11.25
CA GLN A 140 -18.82 -10.82 -11.36
C GLN A 140 -19.73 -10.07 -12.32
N HIS A 141 -20.06 -8.84 -11.98
CA HIS A 141 -20.71 -7.89 -12.86
C HIS A 141 -19.68 -6.88 -13.34
N VAL A 142 -19.52 -6.77 -14.66
CA VAL A 142 -18.58 -5.81 -15.25
C VAL A 142 -19.37 -4.73 -15.95
N GLY A 143 -19.08 -3.49 -15.63
CA GLY A 143 -19.69 -2.30 -16.23
C GLY A 143 -18.72 -1.13 -16.16
N ASN A 144 -19.20 0.07 -16.36
CA ASN A 144 -18.40 1.28 -16.17
C ASN A 144 -18.94 2.09 -14.99
N PHE A 145 -18.07 2.84 -14.35
CA PHE A 145 -18.51 3.84 -13.37
C PHE A 145 -19.32 4.93 -14.09
N PRO A 146 -20.38 5.47 -13.45
CA PRO A 146 -21.23 6.47 -14.06
C PRO A 146 -20.46 7.71 -14.56
N GLY A 147 -20.64 8.05 -15.83
CA GLY A 147 -20.06 9.26 -16.43
C GLY A 147 -18.59 9.18 -16.83
N VAL A 148 -17.96 8.02 -16.73
CA VAL A 148 -16.55 7.81 -17.10
C VAL A 148 -16.36 6.46 -17.81
N THR A 149 -15.26 6.31 -18.55
CA THR A 149 -14.88 5.08 -19.25
C THR A 149 -14.00 4.16 -18.40
N VAL A 150 -14.17 4.20 -17.09
CA VAL A 150 -13.42 3.38 -16.14
C VAL A 150 -14.23 2.15 -15.79
N ASP A 151 -13.61 0.97 -15.87
CA ASP A 151 -14.26 -0.30 -15.60
C ASP A 151 -14.68 -0.40 -14.12
N ARG A 152 -15.91 -0.85 -13.90
CA ARG A 152 -16.46 -1.19 -12.59
C ARG A 152 -16.70 -2.69 -12.51
N LYS A 153 -16.18 -3.30 -11.47
CA LYS A 153 -16.40 -4.72 -11.19
C LYS A 153 -17.03 -4.87 -9.81
N ASP A 154 -18.21 -5.45 -9.80
CA ASP A 154 -18.97 -5.74 -8.59
C ASP A 154 -19.27 -7.25 -8.54
N GLY A 155 -19.37 -7.81 -7.33
CA GLY A 155 -19.79 -9.19 -7.17
C GLY A 155 -20.13 -9.53 -5.73
N PRO A 156 -21.03 -10.51 -5.51
CA PRO A 156 -21.29 -11.04 -4.18
C PRO A 156 -20.11 -11.90 -3.72
N ILE A 157 -19.84 -11.89 -2.42
CA ILE A 157 -18.83 -12.78 -1.83
C ILE A 157 -19.38 -14.21 -1.81
N LYS A 158 -18.58 -15.18 -2.20
CA LYS A 158 -18.92 -16.61 -2.18
C LYS A 158 -19.42 -17.03 -0.81
N GLY A 159 -20.58 -17.67 -0.76
CA GLY A 159 -21.21 -18.12 0.49
C GLY A 159 -21.96 -17.03 1.27
N TYR A 160 -21.87 -15.77 0.84
CA TYR A 160 -22.52 -14.62 1.51
C TYR A 160 -23.34 -13.80 0.50
N PRO A 161 -24.54 -14.24 0.11
CA PRO A 161 -25.31 -13.61 -0.99
C PRO A 161 -25.76 -12.18 -0.69
N ASN A 162 -25.83 -11.80 0.59
CA ASN A 162 -26.19 -10.43 1.01
C ASN A 162 -24.97 -9.50 1.12
N THR A 163 -23.89 -9.85 0.48
CA THR A 163 -22.69 -9.01 0.42
C THR A 163 -22.39 -8.60 -1.02
N MET A 164 -21.90 -7.40 -1.20
CA MET A 164 -21.44 -6.90 -2.49
C MET A 164 -20.06 -6.29 -2.30
N VAL A 165 -19.10 -6.72 -3.08
CA VAL A 165 -17.76 -6.14 -3.11
C VAL A 165 -17.51 -5.47 -4.45
N THR A 166 -16.92 -4.28 -4.40
CA THR A 166 -16.54 -3.48 -5.59
C THR A 166 -15.01 -3.40 -5.67
N ASP A 167 -14.45 -3.77 -6.81
CA ASP A 167 -13.02 -3.58 -7.12
C ASP A 167 -12.81 -2.15 -7.64
N LEU A 168 -12.08 -1.34 -6.89
CA LEU A 168 -11.80 0.05 -7.27
C LEU A 168 -10.44 0.15 -7.99
N PRO A 169 -10.31 1.07 -8.95
CA PRO A 169 -9.00 1.44 -9.50
C PRO A 169 -7.99 1.75 -8.40
N GLY A 170 -6.71 1.44 -8.66
CA GLY A 170 -5.64 1.72 -7.70
C GLY A 170 -5.46 3.21 -7.48
N ILE A 171 -5.35 3.61 -6.22
CA ILE A 171 -5.05 4.98 -5.81
C ILE A 171 -3.90 5.01 -4.82
N TYR A 172 -3.10 6.07 -4.84
CA TYR A 172 -2.01 6.26 -3.91
C TYR A 172 -2.35 7.23 -2.78
N SER A 173 -3.34 8.08 -3.02
CA SER A 173 -3.82 9.06 -2.04
C SER A 173 -5.24 9.50 -2.36
N MET A 174 -5.91 10.11 -1.39
CA MET A 174 -7.23 10.72 -1.58
C MET A 174 -7.17 12.08 -2.30
N SER A 175 -5.97 12.49 -2.75
CA SER A 175 -5.74 13.63 -3.63
C SER A 175 -5.44 13.12 -5.05
N PRO A 176 -6.46 12.79 -5.85
CA PRO A 176 -6.30 12.09 -7.12
C PRO A 176 -5.73 13.00 -8.20
N TYR A 177 -4.89 12.42 -9.06
CA TYR A 177 -4.33 13.09 -10.25
C TYR A 177 -4.91 12.52 -11.55
N THR A 178 -5.36 11.28 -11.54
CA THR A 178 -5.90 10.60 -12.72
C THR A 178 -7.43 10.47 -12.64
N SER A 179 -8.08 10.28 -13.80
CA SER A 179 -9.53 10.02 -13.87
C SER A 179 -9.93 8.77 -13.10
N GLU A 180 -9.08 7.74 -13.10
CA GLU A 180 -9.29 6.49 -12.37
C GLU A 180 -9.24 6.70 -10.86
N GLU A 181 -8.25 7.47 -10.38
CA GLU A 181 -8.14 7.81 -8.96
C GLU A 181 -9.31 8.67 -8.48
N ILE A 182 -9.79 9.59 -9.33
CA ILE A 182 -11.00 10.39 -9.05
C ILE A 182 -12.22 9.48 -8.84
N VAL A 183 -12.36 8.43 -9.65
CA VAL A 183 -13.46 7.46 -9.53
C VAL A 183 -13.41 6.75 -8.19
N SER A 184 -12.24 6.21 -7.80
CA SER A 184 -12.05 5.50 -6.54
C SER A 184 -12.34 6.41 -5.34
N ARG A 185 -11.82 7.62 -5.35
CA ARG A 185 -12.08 8.63 -4.31
C ARG A 185 -13.57 8.95 -4.21
N ASN A 186 -14.22 9.24 -5.34
CA ASN A 186 -15.63 9.62 -5.35
C ASN A 186 -16.52 8.46 -4.89
N PHE A 187 -16.19 7.22 -5.22
CA PHE A 187 -16.91 6.05 -4.74
C PHE A 187 -16.86 5.97 -3.20
N VAL A 188 -15.68 6.10 -2.62
CA VAL A 188 -15.53 6.05 -1.15
C VAL A 188 -16.27 7.21 -0.47
N LEU A 189 -16.19 8.43 -1.02
CA LEU A 189 -16.80 9.62 -0.42
C LEU A 189 -18.33 9.70 -0.59
N ASN A 190 -18.84 9.36 -1.78
CA ASN A 190 -20.23 9.61 -2.16
C ASN A 190 -21.10 8.35 -2.00
N ASP A 191 -20.62 7.18 -2.47
CA ASP A 191 -21.39 5.93 -2.39
C ASP A 191 -21.33 5.31 -0.99
N LYS A 192 -20.32 5.72 -0.18
CA LYS A 192 -20.14 5.36 1.23
C LYS A 192 -20.36 3.86 1.48
N PRO A 193 -19.43 3.01 1.06
CA PRO A 193 -19.51 1.58 1.32
C PRO A 193 -19.66 1.34 2.83
N LYS A 194 -20.29 0.24 3.22
CA LYS A 194 -20.47 -0.12 4.63
C LYS A 194 -19.15 -0.46 5.31
N ALA A 195 -18.18 -0.94 4.55
CA ALA A 195 -16.81 -1.13 5.02
C ALA A 195 -15.81 -1.07 3.87
N ILE A 196 -14.57 -0.82 4.21
CA ILE A 196 -13.42 -0.80 3.31
C ILE A 196 -12.53 -2.00 3.62
N ILE A 197 -12.10 -2.71 2.58
CA ILE A 197 -10.98 -3.65 2.65
C ILE A 197 -9.80 -2.93 2.00
N ASN A 198 -8.91 -2.42 2.83
CA ASN A 198 -7.70 -1.73 2.36
C ASN A 198 -6.59 -2.75 2.15
N ILE A 199 -6.20 -2.96 0.90
CA ILE A 199 -5.16 -3.92 0.53
C ILE A 199 -3.83 -3.19 0.48
N VAL A 200 -2.91 -3.64 1.33
CA VAL A 200 -1.57 -3.10 1.52
C VAL A 200 -0.56 -4.10 0.99
N ASP A 201 0.29 -3.64 0.08
CA ASP A 201 1.46 -4.39 -0.35
C ASP A 201 2.49 -4.37 0.77
N ALA A 202 2.71 -5.52 1.39
CA ALA A 202 3.62 -5.68 2.53
C ALA A 202 5.09 -5.47 2.17
N THR A 203 5.45 -5.63 0.89
CA THR A 203 6.82 -5.38 0.40
C THR A 203 7.14 -3.89 0.31
N ASN A 204 6.09 -3.04 0.28
CA ASN A 204 6.21 -1.58 0.17
C ASN A 204 5.22 -0.89 1.14
N ILE A 205 5.28 -1.32 2.40
CA ILE A 205 4.29 -0.98 3.43
C ILE A 205 4.21 0.52 3.68
N GLU A 206 5.34 1.22 3.74
CA GLU A 206 5.41 2.65 4.05
C GLU A 206 4.63 3.49 3.03
N ARG A 207 4.79 3.19 1.75
CA ARG A 207 4.05 3.86 0.68
C ARG A 207 2.56 3.60 0.74
N ASN A 208 2.18 2.36 1.08
CA ASN A 208 0.78 1.96 1.15
C ASN A 208 0.08 2.54 2.38
N LEU A 209 0.76 2.64 3.51
CA LEU A 209 0.20 3.21 4.75
C LEU A 209 -0.20 4.67 4.62
N TYR A 210 0.39 5.43 3.69
CA TYR A 210 -0.03 6.80 3.44
C TYR A 210 -1.52 6.89 3.05
N LEU A 211 -1.97 6.01 2.15
CA LEU A 211 -3.38 5.90 1.80
C LEU A 211 -4.22 5.38 2.97
N THR A 212 -3.71 4.38 3.70
CA THR A 212 -4.36 3.79 4.87
C THR A 212 -4.71 4.86 5.91
N MET A 213 -3.76 5.75 6.23
CA MET A 213 -3.99 6.84 7.18
C MET A 213 -5.11 7.79 6.72
N GLN A 214 -5.17 8.11 5.44
CA GLN A 214 -6.24 8.95 4.88
C GLN A 214 -7.61 8.28 4.90
N LEU A 215 -7.64 6.96 4.70
CA LEU A 215 -8.89 6.17 4.78
C LEU A 215 -9.41 6.10 6.23
N LEU A 216 -8.51 5.99 7.22
CA LEU A 216 -8.87 6.01 8.64
C LEU A 216 -9.58 7.32 9.04
N GLU A 217 -9.16 8.45 8.50
CA GLU A 217 -9.77 9.76 8.76
C GLU A 217 -11.24 9.85 8.28
N MET A 218 -11.65 8.96 7.38
CA MET A 218 -13.03 8.94 6.86
C MET A 218 -14.06 8.31 7.79
N ASN A 219 -13.62 7.66 8.87
CA ASN A 219 -14.49 6.98 9.83
C ASN A 219 -15.43 5.93 9.19
N ILE A 220 -15.01 5.30 8.10
CA ILE A 220 -15.70 4.15 7.52
C ILE A 220 -15.07 2.89 8.12
N PRO A 221 -15.86 1.92 8.59
CA PRO A 221 -15.33 0.65 9.09
C PRO A 221 -14.33 0.05 8.09
N MET A 222 -13.15 -0.34 8.55
CA MET A 222 -12.07 -0.77 7.66
C MET A 222 -11.33 -1.96 8.26
N VAL A 223 -10.87 -2.84 7.39
CA VAL A 223 -9.89 -3.89 7.67
C VAL A 223 -8.69 -3.69 6.75
N VAL A 224 -7.49 -3.91 7.28
CA VAL A 224 -6.24 -3.87 6.51
C VAL A 224 -5.84 -5.29 6.13
N ALA A 225 -5.76 -5.56 4.83
CA ALA A 225 -5.33 -6.84 4.29
C ALA A 225 -3.89 -6.73 3.79
N LEU A 226 -2.94 -7.31 4.54
CA LEU A 226 -1.54 -7.39 4.13
C LEU A 226 -1.39 -8.46 3.04
N ASN A 227 -0.97 -8.06 1.86
CA ASN A 227 -0.70 -8.95 0.74
C ASN A 227 0.82 -9.04 0.48
N MET A 228 1.24 -10.04 -0.31
CA MET A 228 2.65 -10.31 -0.64
C MET A 228 3.52 -10.65 0.57
N MET A 229 2.94 -11.22 1.61
CA MET A 229 3.66 -11.64 2.81
C MET A 229 4.67 -12.75 2.54
N ASP A 230 4.44 -13.56 1.52
CA ASP A 230 5.37 -14.56 1.01
C ASP A 230 6.65 -13.92 0.47
N GLU A 231 6.56 -12.79 -0.23
CA GLU A 231 7.71 -12.04 -0.71
C GLU A 231 8.50 -11.40 0.44
N VAL A 232 7.81 -10.87 1.44
CA VAL A 232 8.44 -10.36 2.67
C VAL A 232 9.24 -11.47 3.36
N ALA A 233 8.66 -12.66 3.51
CA ALA A 233 9.33 -13.82 4.12
C ALA A 233 10.52 -14.29 3.29
N ASN A 234 10.40 -14.35 1.96
CA ASN A 234 11.49 -14.72 1.04
C ASN A 234 12.67 -13.74 1.13
N ASN A 235 12.39 -12.47 1.38
CA ASN A 235 13.40 -11.42 1.59
C ASN A 235 13.90 -11.36 3.04
N GLN A 236 13.60 -12.37 3.88
CA GLN A 236 13.99 -12.46 5.28
C GLN A 236 13.45 -11.29 6.14
N GLY A 237 12.39 -10.65 5.68
CA GLY A 237 11.66 -9.63 6.42
C GLY A 237 10.57 -10.24 7.31
N SER A 238 10.11 -9.45 8.27
CA SER A 238 8.93 -9.76 9.09
C SER A 238 8.16 -8.47 9.40
N ILE A 239 6.85 -8.59 9.59
CA ILE A 239 5.99 -7.47 9.99
C ILE A 239 5.36 -7.82 11.33
N ASP A 240 5.47 -6.90 12.28
CA ASP A 240 4.74 -7.00 13.56
C ASP A 240 3.28 -6.62 13.35
N ILE A 241 2.47 -7.62 13.00
CA ILE A 241 1.03 -7.44 12.73
C ILE A 241 0.32 -6.91 13.98
N ASN A 242 0.64 -7.43 15.16
CA ASN A 242 0.00 -7.01 16.41
C ASN A 242 0.33 -5.54 16.75
N GLY A 243 1.59 -5.15 16.55
CA GLY A 243 2.01 -3.77 16.68
C GLY A 243 1.29 -2.86 15.71
N MET A 244 1.12 -3.30 14.47
CA MET A 244 0.43 -2.56 13.43
C MET A 244 -1.07 -2.39 13.74
N GLU A 245 -1.77 -3.45 14.15
CA GLU A 245 -3.16 -3.38 14.63
C GLU A 245 -3.30 -2.39 15.80
N ALA A 246 -2.39 -2.48 16.77
CA ALA A 246 -2.41 -1.60 17.93
C ALA A 246 -2.22 -0.12 17.57
N MET A 247 -1.39 0.17 16.58
CA MET A 247 -1.11 1.53 16.12
C MET A 247 -2.21 2.10 15.23
N LEU A 248 -2.76 1.29 14.32
CA LEU A 248 -3.79 1.73 13.38
C LEU A 248 -5.19 1.73 14.00
N GLY A 249 -5.43 0.92 15.02
CA GLY A 249 -6.74 0.79 15.67
C GLY A 249 -7.78 0.06 14.81
N VAL A 250 -7.33 -0.73 13.84
CA VAL A 250 -8.18 -1.53 12.93
C VAL A 250 -7.55 -2.91 12.73
N PRO A 251 -8.35 -3.98 12.52
CA PRO A 251 -7.87 -5.32 12.26
C PRO A 251 -7.18 -5.43 10.90
#